data_7139d425bf3d04a0830efd1f900de0fb
#
_entry.id   7139d425bf3d04a0830efd1f900de0fb
#
_cell.length_a   1.000
_cell.length_b   1.000
_cell.length_c   1.000
_cell.angle_alpha   90.00
_cell.angle_beta   90.00
_cell.angle_gamma   90.00
#
_symmetry.space_group_name_H-M   'P 1'
#
loop_
_entity.id
_entity.type
_entity.pdbx_description
1 polymer ?
#
loop_
_entity_poly.entity_id
_entity_poly.type
_entity_poly.pdbx_seq_one_letter_code
_entity_poly.pdbx_strand_id
1 'polypeptide(L)'
;LYMIYMMKNMAKKKDLYIAGIDEAGRGPLAGPLSMAVVVLKRGEKLSLNGLRDSKKLSPKVREEWFRKIRVWEKEGKLFYKHILISAQKIDSRGMSWALNKSVRSCLRGFENKKSKMKVFLDGGLHAPNNFIQKTVIKGDEKIPVIALASIVAKVLRDRKMIILSKKYPKYLLHIHKGYGTLLHRKLIKKHGISSIHRKTFIHF
;
A
#
# COMPACT_ATOMS: atom_id res chain seq x y z
N LEU A 1 -6.29 18.51 -14.17
CA LEU A 1 -6.82 18.19 -15.52
C LEU A 1 -6.04 17.07 -16.19
N TYR A 2 -4.68 17.12 -16.21
CA TYR A 2 -3.82 16.12 -16.86
C TYR A 2 -4.01 14.69 -16.29
N MET A 3 -4.08 14.54 -14.97
CA MET A 3 -4.27 13.25 -14.32
C MET A 3 -5.66 12.62 -14.61
N ILE A 4 -6.70 13.43 -14.69
CA ILE A 4 -8.07 12.97 -15.07
C ILE A 4 -8.10 12.56 -16.54
N TYR A 5 -7.41 13.30 -17.42
CA TYR A 5 -7.24 12.98 -18.83
C TYR A 5 -6.50 11.66 -19.03
N MET A 6 -5.43 11.42 -18.28
CA MET A 6 -4.68 10.16 -18.30
C MET A 6 -5.55 8.97 -17.88
N MET A 7 -6.38 9.10 -16.82
CA MET A 7 -7.28 8.01 -16.41
C MET A 7 -8.32 7.65 -17.49
N LYS A 8 -8.82 8.64 -18.25
CA LYS A 8 -9.77 8.38 -19.35
C LYS A 8 -9.13 7.61 -20.51
N ASN A 9 -7.85 7.88 -20.80
CA ASN A 9 -7.16 7.30 -21.96
C ASN A 9 -6.44 5.98 -21.66
N MET A 10 -6.20 5.64 -20.37
CA MET A 10 -5.49 4.42 -19.98
C MET A 10 -6.36 3.16 -19.96
N ALA A 11 -7.69 3.30 -19.97
CA ALA A 11 -8.63 2.18 -19.98
C ALA A 11 -9.27 2.05 -21.37
N LYS A 12 -9.36 0.82 -21.89
CA LYS A 12 -10.12 0.55 -23.13
C LYS A 12 -11.61 0.79 -22.88
N LYS A 13 -12.42 1.11 -23.93
CA LYS A 13 -13.89 1.33 -23.82
C LYS A 13 -14.64 0.25 -23.04
N LYS A 14 -14.13 -1.00 -23.04
CA LYS A 14 -14.74 -2.15 -22.34
C LYS A 14 -14.42 -2.21 -20.83
N ASP A 15 -13.41 -1.49 -20.33
CA ASP A 15 -13.06 -1.54 -18.93
C ASP A 15 -14.02 -0.68 -18.12
N LEU A 16 -14.83 -1.28 -17.24
CA LEU A 16 -15.79 -0.58 -16.38
C LEU A 16 -15.17 -0.14 -15.05
N TYR A 17 -14.04 -0.77 -14.64
CA TYR A 17 -13.35 -0.52 -13.39
C TYR A 17 -11.84 -0.32 -13.61
N ILE A 18 -11.28 0.55 -12.78
CA ILE A 18 -9.85 0.80 -12.72
C ILE A 18 -9.41 0.51 -11.28
N ALA A 19 -8.42 -0.35 -11.13
CA ALA A 19 -7.83 -0.68 -9.83
C ALA A 19 -6.37 -0.23 -9.78
N GLY A 20 -5.94 0.32 -8.65
CA GLY A 20 -4.54 0.61 -8.34
C GLY A 20 -4.09 -0.19 -7.14
N ILE A 21 -2.88 -0.74 -7.19
CA ILE A 21 -2.28 -1.51 -6.10
C ILE A 21 -0.90 -0.96 -5.79
N ASP A 22 -0.65 -0.75 -4.49
CA ASP A 22 0.66 -0.37 -3.98
C ASP A 22 0.89 -0.93 -2.57
N GLU A 23 2.16 -0.94 -2.13
CA GLU A 23 2.57 -1.41 -0.82
C GLU A 23 3.33 -0.37 0.00
N ALA A 24 3.34 -0.59 1.29
CA ALA A 24 4.20 0.11 2.24
C ALA A 24 4.87 -0.88 3.20
N GLY A 25 6.14 -0.64 3.51
CA GLY A 25 6.84 -1.44 4.50
C GLY A 25 7.57 -2.65 3.93
N ARG A 26 8.13 -2.57 2.72
CA ARG A 26 8.98 -3.60 2.11
C ARG A 26 10.34 -3.71 2.82
N GLY A 27 11.03 -2.60 3.03
CA GLY A 27 12.39 -2.56 3.59
C GLY A 27 12.58 -2.42 5.11
N PRO A 28 11.54 -2.15 5.97
CA PRO A 28 11.74 -2.06 7.41
C PRO A 28 12.22 -3.36 8.05
N LEU A 29 13.01 -3.22 9.13
CA LEU A 29 13.51 -4.32 9.99
C LEU A 29 12.41 -4.88 10.90
N ALA A 30 11.31 -4.13 11.12
CA ALA A 30 10.22 -4.54 12.00
C ALA A 30 8.84 -4.16 11.45
N GLY A 31 7.83 -4.92 11.88
CA GLY A 31 6.44 -4.67 11.54
C GLY A 31 6.02 -5.28 10.21
N PRO A 32 4.73 -5.15 9.88
CA PRO A 32 4.14 -5.82 8.73
C PRO A 32 4.50 -5.17 7.40
N LEU A 33 4.38 -5.97 6.33
CA LEU A 33 4.10 -5.47 4.98
C LEU A 33 2.63 -5.06 4.93
N SER A 34 2.35 -3.93 4.31
CA SER A 34 1.01 -3.37 4.09
C SER A 34 0.76 -3.25 2.60
N MET A 35 -0.32 -3.82 2.10
CA MET A 35 -0.73 -3.73 0.70
C MET A 35 -2.14 -3.17 0.64
N ALA A 36 -2.41 -2.30 -0.32
CA ALA A 36 -3.76 -1.82 -0.56
C ALA A 36 -4.13 -1.88 -2.05
N VAL A 37 -5.41 -2.08 -2.31
CA VAL A 37 -6.04 -1.85 -3.61
C VAL A 37 -7.09 -0.76 -3.45
N VAL A 38 -7.12 0.16 -4.40
CA VAL A 38 -8.22 1.11 -4.58
C VAL A 38 -8.87 0.83 -5.92
N VAL A 39 -10.20 0.73 -5.94
CA VAL A 39 -10.98 0.45 -7.15
C VAL A 39 -11.97 1.59 -7.39
N LEU A 40 -11.94 2.12 -8.60
CA LEU A 40 -12.84 3.17 -9.08
C LEU A 40 -13.70 2.63 -10.22
N LYS A 41 -14.96 3.07 -10.30
CA LYS A 41 -15.77 2.92 -11.51
C LYS A 41 -15.22 3.89 -12.56
N ARG A 42 -15.15 3.45 -13.81
CA ARG A 42 -14.69 4.30 -14.90
C ARG A 42 -15.59 5.52 -15.05
N GLY A 43 -15.00 6.70 -15.20
CA GLY A 43 -15.72 7.97 -15.33
C GLY A 43 -16.05 8.63 -13.99
N GLU A 44 -15.76 7.98 -12.86
CA GLU A 44 -15.94 8.58 -11.55
C GLU A 44 -15.09 9.85 -11.41
N LYS A 45 -15.74 10.95 -11.01
CA LYS A 45 -15.10 12.26 -10.85
C LYS A 45 -14.70 12.47 -9.40
N LEU A 46 -13.42 12.29 -9.11
CA LEU A 46 -12.83 12.62 -7.81
C LEU A 46 -11.97 13.87 -7.92
N SER A 47 -12.04 14.76 -6.93
CA SER A 47 -11.14 15.91 -6.83
C SER A 47 -9.77 15.45 -6.35
N LEU A 48 -8.85 15.28 -7.28
CA LEU A 48 -7.49 14.78 -7.03
C LEU A 48 -6.44 15.90 -7.02
N ASN A 49 -6.88 17.17 -6.88
CA ASN A 49 -5.97 18.31 -6.80
C ASN A 49 -5.09 18.21 -5.56
N GLY A 50 -3.76 18.30 -5.75
CA GLY A 50 -2.78 18.14 -4.67
C GLY A 50 -2.45 16.68 -4.32
N LEU A 51 -3.04 15.69 -4.99
CA LEU A 51 -2.60 14.31 -4.88
C LEU A 51 -1.22 14.19 -5.53
N ARG A 52 -0.25 13.81 -4.72
CA ARG A 52 1.14 13.57 -5.13
C ARG A 52 1.60 12.21 -4.60
N ASP A 53 2.81 11.83 -4.96
CA ASP A 53 3.52 10.70 -4.35
C ASP A 53 3.35 10.70 -2.82
N SER A 54 2.81 9.62 -2.29
CA SER A 54 2.52 9.49 -0.85
C SER A 54 3.76 9.68 0.03
N LYS A 55 4.95 9.38 -0.52
CA LYS A 55 6.24 9.51 0.17
C LYS A 55 6.67 10.97 0.32
N LYS A 56 6.24 11.84 -0.62
CA LYS A 56 6.51 13.29 -0.60
C LYS A 56 5.49 14.08 0.23
N LEU A 57 4.37 13.47 0.62
CA LEU A 57 3.38 14.08 1.49
C LEU A 57 3.79 13.98 2.96
N SER A 58 3.51 15.02 3.74
CA SER A 58 3.67 14.95 5.20
C SER A 58 2.68 13.93 5.81
N PRO A 59 2.96 13.37 7.00
CA PRO A 59 2.01 12.48 7.68
C PRO A 59 0.60 13.09 7.84
N LYS A 60 0.51 14.39 8.16
CA LYS A 60 -0.76 15.12 8.31
C LYS A 60 -1.54 15.14 6.98
N VAL A 61 -0.89 15.48 5.89
CA VAL A 61 -1.53 15.54 4.56
C VAL A 61 -1.95 14.14 4.09
N ARG A 62 -1.15 13.08 4.38
CA ARG A 62 -1.58 11.69 4.10
C ARG A 62 -2.84 11.30 4.87
N GLU A 63 -2.95 11.71 6.13
CA GLU A 63 -4.16 11.44 6.93
C GLU A 63 -5.38 12.21 6.40
N GLU A 64 -5.21 13.42 5.89
CA GLU A 64 -6.27 14.20 5.24
C GLU A 64 -6.75 13.50 3.95
N TRP A 65 -5.84 13.01 3.12
CA TRP A 65 -6.18 12.22 1.96
C TRP A 65 -6.88 10.91 2.32
N PHE A 66 -6.42 10.22 3.35
CA PHE A 66 -7.08 8.99 3.80
C PHE A 66 -8.50 9.26 4.30
N ARG A 67 -8.75 10.40 4.97
CA ARG A 67 -10.11 10.83 5.34
C ARG A 67 -10.99 11.05 4.11
N LYS A 68 -10.49 11.72 3.07
CA LYS A 68 -11.21 11.88 1.79
C LYS A 68 -11.53 10.53 1.14
N ILE A 69 -10.56 9.61 1.09
CA ILE A 69 -10.77 8.25 0.56
C ILE A 69 -11.91 7.55 1.32
N ARG A 70 -11.95 7.65 2.64
CA ARG A 70 -13.03 7.06 3.45
C ARG A 70 -14.40 7.71 3.21
N VAL A 71 -14.45 9.00 2.95
CA VAL A 71 -15.70 9.68 2.56
C VAL A 71 -16.17 9.15 1.21
N TRP A 72 -15.31 9.11 0.21
CA TRP A 72 -15.63 8.58 -1.11
C TRP A 72 -16.04 7.10 -1.11
N GLU A 73 -15.47 6.31 -0.21
CA GLU A 73 -15.90 4.92 -0.03
C GLU A 73 -17.32 4.85 0.51
N LYS A 74 -17.66 5.65 1.54
CA LYS A 74 -19.03 5.73 2.09
C LYS A 74 -20.05 6.21 1.07
N GLU A 75 -19.64 7.13 0.17
CA GLU A 75 -20.46 7.63 -0.93
C GLU A 75 -20.56 6.65 -2.11
N GLY A 76 -19.92 5.49 -2.05
CA GLY A 76 -19.90 4.50 -3.13
C GLY A 76 -19.10 4.89 -4.37
N LYS A 77 -18.31 5.98 -4.31
CA LYS A 77 -17.50 6.49 -5.43
C LYS A 77 -16.25 5.65 -5.67
N LEU A 78 -15.72 5.03 -4.63
CA LEU A 78 -14.60 4.10 -4.71
C LEU A 78 -14.80 2.97 -3.71
N PHE A 79 -13.98 1.93 -3.87
CA PHE A 79 -13.79 0.88 -2.89
C PHE A 79 -12.31 0.71 -2.61
N TYR A 80 -11.92 0.42 -1.36
CA TYR A 80 -10.55 0.00 -1.08
C TYR A 80 -10.52 -1.26 -0.20
N LYS A 81 -9.46 -2.02 -0.35
CA LYS A 81 -9.15 -3.16 0.52
C LYS A 81 -7.70 -3.09 0.96
N HIS A 82 -7.45 -3.47 2.20
CA HIS A 82 -6.15 -3.40 2.83
C HIS A 82 -5.77 -4.74 3.45
N ILE A 83 -4.52 -5.16 3.27
CA ILE A 83 -3.97 -6.43 3.76
C ILE A 83 -2.67 -6.16 4.52
N LEU A 84 -2.50 -6.82 5.66
CA LEU A 84 -1.25 -6.85 6.42
C LEU A 84 -0.67 -8.27 6.43
N ILE A 85 0.62 -8.40 6.13
CA ILE A 85 1.41 -9.63 6.33
C ILE A 85 2.40 -9.39 7.45
N SER A 86 2.35 -10.22 8.48
CA SER A 86 3.21 -10.05 9.67
C SER A 86 4.69 -10.30 9.39
N ALA A 87 5.55 -9.77 10.26
CA ALA A 87 7.00 -10.00 10.20
C ALA A 87 7.34 -11.49 10.19
N GLN A 88 6.69 -12.30 11.03
CA GLN A 88 6.91 -13.74 11.12
C GLN A 88 6.60 -14.47 9.79
N LYS A 89 5.53 -14.07 9.11
CA LYS A 89 5.18 -14.65 7.78
C LYS A 89 6.16 -14.22 6.71
N ILE A 90 6.70 -13.00 6.80
CA ILE A 90 7.76 -12.54 5.89
C ILE A 90 9.04 -13.35 6.11
N ASP A 91 9.45 -13.56 7.37
CA ASP A 91 10.62 -14.37 7.69
C ASP A 91 10.49 -15.83 7.21
N SER A 92 9.33 -16.43 7.45
CA SER A 92 9.12 -17.87 7.13
C SER A 92 8.87 -18.16 5.66
N ARG A 93 8.39 -17.20 4.87
CA ARG A 93 7.95 -17.41 3.49
C ARG A 93 8.65 -16.51 2.47
N GLY A 94 9.39 -15.53 2.93
CA GLY A 94 10.08 -14.54 2.11
C GLY A 94 9.18 -13.38 1.65
N MET A 95 9.84 -12.29 1.24
CA MET A 95 9.17 -11.06 0.79
C MET A 95 8.39 -11.26 -0.52
N SER A 96 8.91 -12.02 -1.46
CA SER A 96 8.24 -12.31 -2.73
C SER A 96 6.91 -13.03 -2.53
N TRP A 97 6.88 -14.02 -1.64
CA TRP A 97 5.63 -14.68 -1.24
C TRP A 97 4.65 -13.68 -0.59
N ALA A 98 5.14 -12.84 0.31
CA ALA A 98 4.30 -11.86 1.01
C ALA A 98 3.65 -10.86 0.04
N LEU A 99 4.40 -10.37 -0.95
CA LEU A 99 3.90 -9.49 -2.00
C LEU A 99 2.83 -10.19 -2.85
N ASN A 100 3.14 -11.37 -3.40
CA ASN A 100 2.21 -12.13 -4.23
C ASN A 100 0.94 -12.52 -3.48
N LYS A 101 1.06 -12.96 -2.22
CA LYS A 101 -0.08 -13.28 -1.36
C LYS A 101 -0.95 -12.07 -1.11
N SER A 102 -0.33 -10.90 -0.85
CA SER A 102 -1.05 -9.64 -0.60
C SER A 102 -1.82 -9.18 -1.85
N VAL A 103 -1.20 -9.17 -3.02
CA VAL A 103 -1.87 -8.80 -4.29
C VAL A 103 -3.07 -9.71 -4.55
N ARG A 104 -2.89 -11.03 -4.46
CA ARG A 104 -3.99 -12.00 -4.62
C ARG A 104 -5.11 -11.76 -3.59
N SER A 105 -4.76 -11.47 -2.34
CA SER A 105 -5.73 -11.20 -1.28
C SER A 105 -6.47 -9.87 -1.49
N CYS A 106 -5.81 -8.83 -2.01
CA CYS A 106 -6.45 -7.57 -2.40
C CYS A 106 -7.48 -7.78 -3.51
N LEU A 107 -7.16 -8.60 -4.51
CA LEU A 107 -8.04 -8.85 -5.66
C LEU A 107 -9.11 -9.90 -5.41
N ARG A 108 -9.04 -10.65 -4.30
CA ARG A 108 -10.09 -11.62 -3.92
C ARG A 108 -11.42 -10.90 -3.72
N GLY A 109 -12.46 -11.39 -4.37
CA GLY A 109 -13.80 -10.77 -4.37
C GLY A 109 -14.08 -9.93 -5.63
N PHE A 110 -13.08 -9.79 -6.52
CA PHE A 110 -13.25 -9.12 -7.81
C PHE A 110 -13.17 -10.07 -9.01
N GLU A 111 -13.20 -11.38 -8.77
CA GLU A 111 -13.08 -12.41 -9.81
C GLU A 111 -14.16 -12.26 -10.90
N ASN A 112 -15.38 -11.93 -10.51
CA ASN A 112 -16.51 -11.70 -11.44
C ASN A 112 -16.37 -10.40 -12.26
N LYS A 113 -15.45 -9.52 -11.87
CA LYS A 113 -15.17 -8.23 -12.53
C LYS A 113 -13.88 -8.24 -13.33
N LYS A 114 -13.10 -9.31 -13.31
CA LYS A 114 -11.74 -9.38 -13.89
C LYS A 114 -11.66 -8.99 -15.36
N SER A 115 -12.65 -9.39 -16.18
CA SER A 115 -12.72 -9.05 -17.61
C SER A 115 -13.13 -7.60 -17.89
N LYS A 116 -13.65 -6.90 -16.88
CA LYS A 116 -14.12 -5.51 -16.95
C LYS A 116 -13.27 -4.58 -16.08
N MET A 117 -12.16 -5.08 -15.49
CA MET A 117 -11.28 -4.35 -14.58
C MET A 117 -9.87 -4.32 -15.14
N LYS A 118 -9.29 -3.12 -15.22
CA LYS A 118 -7.88 -2.94 -15.50
C LYS A 118 -7.13 -2.63 -14.22
N VAL A 119 -6.14 -3.45 -13.90
CA VAL A 119 -5.34 -3.34 -12.68
C VAL A 119 -4.01 -2.65 -13.00
N PHE A 120 -3.72 -1.56 -12.32
CA PHE A 120 -2.43 -0.87 -12.36
C PHE A 120 -1.67 -1.19 -11.08
N LEU A 121 -0.41 -1.57 -11.20
CA LEU A 121 0.43 -1.98 -10.06
C LEU A 121 1.71 -1.15 -10.05
N ASP A 122 2.14 -0.75 -8.84
CA ASP A 122 3.42 -0.06 -8.69
C ASP A 122 4.61 -1.02 -8.80
N GLY A 123 5.70 -0.52 -9.38
CA GLY A 123 7.01 -1.18 -9.41
C GLY A 123 6.98 -2.59 -10.02
N GLY A 124 7.44 -3.58 -9.26
CA GLY A 124 7.54 -4.99 -9.68
C GLY A 124 6.38 -5.87 -9.18
N LEU A 125 5.22 -5.29 -8.85
CA LEU A 125 4.04 -6.06 -8.45
C LEU A 125 3.33 -6.65 -9.66
N HIS A 126 2.78 -7.86 -9.51
CA HIS A 126 2.00 -8.54 -10.55
C HIS A 126 0.69 -9.09 -9.99
N ALA A 127 -0.40 -8.85 -10.70
CA ALA A 127 -1.68 -9.50 -10.43
C ALA A 127 -1.72 -10.91 -11.01
N PRO A 128 -2.65 -11.79 -10.59
CA PRO A 128 -2.89 -13.06 -11.28
C PRO A 128 -3.14 -12.85 -12.78
N ASN A 129 -2.66 -13.79 -13.63
CA ASN A 129 -2.68 -13.66 -15.10
C ASN A 129 -4.08 -13.49 -15.71
N ASN A 130 -5.12 -13.86 -14.97
CA ASN A 130 -6.51 -13.71 -15.40
C ASN A 130 -7.06 -12.28 -15.25
N PHE A 131 -6.28 -11.32 -14.74
CA PHE A 131 -6.63 -9.90 -14.71
C PHE A 131 -5.94 -9.14 -15.85
N ILE A 132 -6.66 -8.19 -16.46
CA ILE A 132 -6.05 -7.22 -17.37
C ILE A 132 -5.19 -6.30 -16.52
N GLN A 133 -3.88 -6.30 -16.71
CA GLN A 133 -2.96 -5.57 -15.84
C GLN A 133 -1.89 -4.78 -16.57
N LYS A 134 -1.37 -3.76 -15.89
CA LYS A 134 -0.20 -2.98 -16.31
C LYS A 134 0.63 -2.61 -15.08
N THR A 135 1.86 -3.02 -15.07
CA THR A 135 2.86 -2.59 -14.08
C THR A 135 3.49 -1.27 -14.51
N VAL A 136 3.66 -0.33 -13.58
CA VAL A 136 4.19 1.01 -13.85
C VAL A 136 5.26 1.34 -12.83
N ILE A 137 6.49 1.58 -13.28
CA ILE A 137 7.59 2.02 -12.42
C ILE A 137 7.29 3.43 -11.91
N LYS A 138 7.35 3.62 -10.58
CA LYS A 138 6.91 4.83 -9.88
C LYS A 138 5.47 5.19 -10.25
N GLY A 139 4.60 4.18 -10.17
CA GLY A 139 3.20 4.31 -10.56
C GLY A 139 2.44 5.23 -9.61
N ASP A 140 2.84 5.31 -8.35
CA ASP A 140 2.32 6.22 -7.33
C ASP A 140 2.53 7.72 -7.69
N GLU A 141 3.55 8.04 -8.49
CA GLU A 141 3.76 9.40 -9.02
C GLU A 141 2.93 9.68 -10.30
N LYS A 142 2.58 8.64 -11.07
CA LYS A 142 2.05 8.75 -12.43
C LYS A 142 0.58 8.42 -12.55
N ILE A 143 0.08 7.49 -11.73
CA ILE A 143 -1.25 6.91 -11.84
C ILE A 143 -2.06 7.20 -10.57
N PRO A 144 -3.08 8.06 -10.63
CA PRO A 144 -3.84 8.49 -9.45
C PRO A 144 -4.39 7.36 -8.60
N VAL A 145 -4.89 6.29 -9.21
CA VAL A 145 -5.45 5.17 -8.45
C VAL A 145 -4.38 4.38 -7.71
N ILE A 146 -3.12 4.35 -8.21
CA ILE A 146 -1.97 3.80 -7.48
C ILE A 146 -1.60 4.75 -6.32
N ALA A 147 -1.58 6.07 -6.55
CA ALA A 147 -1.31 7.06 -5.51
C ALA A 147 -2.30 6.95 -4.34
N LEU A 148 -3.59 6.77 -4.63
CA LEU A 148 -4.61 6.53 -3.60
C LEU A 148 -4.34 5.22 -2.83
N ALA A 149 -3.97 4.14 -3.52
CA ALA A 149 -3.60 2.87 -2.87
C ALA A 149 -2.36 3.01 -1.99
N SER A 150 -1.34 3.76 -2.46
CA SER A 150 -0.14 4.10 -1.70
C SER A 150 -0.46 4.80 -0.38
N ILE A 151 -1.35 5.80 -0.42
CA ILE A 151 -1.82 6.51 0.78
C ILE A 151 -2.50 5.54 1.75
N VAL A 152 -3.42 4.70 1.29
CA VAL A 152 -4.10 3.71 2.12
C VAL A 152 -3.10 2.77 2.77
N ALA A 153 -2.20 2.18 1.98
CA ALA A 153 -1.19 1.26 2.47
C ALA A 153 -0.28 1.92 3.51
N LYS A 154 0.18 3.15 3.24
CA LYS A 154 1.10 3.89 4.10
C LYS A 154 0.44 4.32 5.42
N VAL A 155 -0.74 4.92 5.36
CA VAL A 155 -1.45 5.40 6.56
C VAL A 155 -1.79 4.23 7.48
N LEU A 156 -2.38 3.16 6.95
CA LEU A 156 -2.80 2.02 7.77
C LEU A 156 -1.60 1.25 8.34
N ARG A 157 -0.48 1.19 7.61
CA ARG A 157 0.76 0.66 8.16
C ARG A 157 1.30 1.53 9.30
N ASP A 158 1.39 2.84 9.10
CA ASP A 158 1.96 3.75 10.11
C ASP A 158 1.12 3.75 11.40
N ARG A 159 -0.21 3.69 11.29
CA ARG A 159 -1.12 3.49 12.43
C ARG A 159 -0.85 2.16 13.14
N LYS A 160 -0.64 1.07 12.39
CA LYS A 160 -0.28 -0.23 12.98
C LYS A 160 1.05 -0.16 13.72
N MET A 161 2.05 0.57 13.18
CA MET A 161 3.34 0.76 13.85
C MET A 161 3.22 1.59 15.13
N ILE A 162 2.31 2.56 15.20
CA ILE A 162 2.01 3.31 16.44
C ILE A 162 1.41 2.38 17.50
N ILE A 163 0.47 1.52 17.11
CA ILE A 163 -0.12 0.52 18.02
C ILE A 163 0.96 -0.45 18.52
N LEU A 164 1.82 -0.93 17.62
CA LEU A 164 2.93 -1.82 18.00
C LEU A 164 3.95 -1.11 18.92
N SER A 165 4.16 0.19 18.76
CA SER A 165 5.04 0.98 19.63
C SER A 165 4.56 0.97 21.09
N LYS A 166 3.26 1.01 21.32
CA LYS A 166 2.68 0.90 22.68
C LYS A 166 2.94 -0.49 23.28
N LYS A 167 2.86 -1.55 22.47
CA LYS A 167 3.12 -2.93 22.92
C LYS A 167 4.61 -3.23 23.10
N TYR A 168 5.47 -2.56 22.36
CA TYR A 168 6.94 -2.73 22.37
C TYR A 168 7.66 -1.40 22.61
N PRO A 169 7.45 -0.74 23.76
CA PRO A 169 7.91 0.63 24.00
C PRO A 169 9.42 0.82 23.89
N LYS A 170 10.21 -0.20 24.22
CA LYS A 170 11.68 -0.18 24.16
C LYS A 170 12.25 0.13 22.77
N TYR A 171 11.46 -0.10 21.69
CA TYR A 171 11.95 0.08 20.31
C TYR A 171 11.50 1.40 19.67
N LEU A 172 10.69 2.23 20.31
CA LEU A 172 10.25 3.55 19.84
C LEU A 172 9.72 3.54 18.38
N LEU A 173 8.94 2.50 18.02
CA LEU A 173 8.46 2.29 16.64
C LEU A 173 7.59 3.43 16.08
N HIS A 174 7.02 4.25 16.96
CA HIS A 174 6.27 5.44 16.56
C HIS A 174 7.15 6.51 15.90
N ILE A 175 8.47 6.50 16.14
CA ILE A 175 9.42 7.44 15.52
C ILE A 175 9.75 6.96 14.10
N HIS A 176 10.38 5.82 13.99
CA HIS A 176 10.98 5.34 12.73
C HIS A 176 10.15 4.30 11.97
N LYS A 177 8.96 3.96 12.46
CA LYS A 177 8.03 3.01 11.80
C LYS A 177 8.65 1.66 11.42
N GLY A 178 9.67 1.23 12.16
CA GLY A 178 10.38 -0.04 11.96
C GLY A 178 11.51 0.01 10.93
N TYR A 179 11.78 1.15 10.31
CA TYR A 179 12.91 1.30 9.40
C TYR A 179 14.24 1.20 10.13
N GLY A 180 15.28 0.75 9.42
CA GLY A 180 16.63 0.50 9.96
C GLY A 180 17.45 1.78 10.19
N THR A 181 16.86 2.79 10.82
CA THR A 181 17.56 4.00 11.25
C THR A 181 18.62 3.68 12.31
N LEU A 182 19.60 4.57 12.50
CA LEU A 182 20.62 4.42 13.53
C LEU A 182 20.00 4.18 14.91
N LEU A 183 18.93 4.92 15.26
CA LEU A 183 18.21 4.74 16.51
C LEU A 183 17.65 3.31 16.62
N HIS A 184 16.96 2.81 15.60
CA HIS A 184 16.35 1.47 15.64
C HIS A 184 17.42 0.38 15.79
N ARG A 185 18.53 0.48 15.04
CA ARG A 185 19.66 -0.45 15.13
C ARG A 185 20.31 -0.44 16.53
N LYS A 186 20.50 0.74 17.13
CA LYS A 186 21.01 0.87 18.53
C LYS A 186 20.05 0.20 19.53
N LEU A 187 18.74 0.40 19.36
CA LEU A 187 17.74 -0.21 20.24
C LEU A 187 17.68 -1.74 20.08
N ILE A 188 17.83 -2.26 18.88
CA ILE A 188 17.93 -3.71 18.64
C ILE A 188 19.20 -4.27 19.29
N LYS A 189 20.35 -3.62 19.16
CA LYS A 189 21.58 -4.05 19.84
C LYS A 189 21.44 -4.04 21.37
N LYS A 190 20.75 -3.03 21.92
CA LYS A 190 20.56 -2.88 23.37
C LYS A 190 19.55 -3.89 23.96
N HIS A 191 18.45 -4.16 23.26
CA HIS A 191 17.30 -4.90 23.81
C HIS A 191 17.06 -6.26 23.15
N GLY A 192 17.89 -6.62 22.16
CA GLY A 192 17.68 -7.81 21.34
C GLY A 192 16.58 -7.63 20.31
N ILE A 193 16.30 -8.68 19.56
CA ILE A 193 15.17 -8.76 18.63
C ILE A 193 13.93 -9.27 19.37
N SER A 194 12.75 -8.81 18.92
CA SER A 194 11.47 -9.29 19.44
C SER A 194 10.61 -9.89 18.30
N SER A 195 9.44 -10.41 18.61
CA SER A 195 8.55 -11.06 17.65
C SER A 195 8.05 -10.16 16.51
N ILE A 196 8.19 -8.83 16.62
CA ILE A 196 7.83 -7.90 15.55
C ILE A 196 8.95 -7.64 14.54
N HIS A 197 10.17 -8.08 14.85
CA HIS A 197 11.31 -7.91 13.94
C HIS A 197 11.33 -8.98 12.86
N ARG A 198 11.86 -8.61 11.71
CA ARG A 198 12.13 -9.51 10.60
C ARG A 198 13.57 -10.00 10.75
N LYS A 199 13.73 -11.18 11.32
CA LYS A 199 15.04 -11.76 11.63
C LYS A 199 15.95 -11.83 10.40
N THR A 200 15.35 -12.19 9.26
CA THR A 200 16.05 -12.31 7.96
C THR A 200 16.51 -10.97 7.38
N PHE A 201 16.16 -9.83 7.99
CA PHE A 201 16.56 -8.48 7.56
C PHE A 201 17.63 -7.86 8.44
N ILE A 202 18.01 -8.55 9.53
CA ILE A 202 18.92 -8.01 10.55
C ILE A 202 20.26 -8.76 10.44
N HIS A 203 21.27 -8.06 9.93
CA HIS A 203 22.61 -8.61 9.66
C HIS A 203 23.72 -7.77 10.33
N PHE A 204 23.48 -7.24 11.55
CA PHE A 204 24.43 -6.39 12.27
C PHE A 204 24.45 -6.68 13.77
#